data_adf243bc3cbacd67873181337da7f0e5
#
_entry.id   adf243bc3cbacd67873181337da7f0e5
#
_cell.length_a   1.000
_cell.length_b   1.000
_cell.length_c   1.000
_cell.angle_alpha   90.00
_cell.angle_beta   90.00
_cell.angle_gamma   90.00
#
_symmetry.space_group_name_H-M   'P 1'
#
loop_
_entity.id
_entity.type
_entity.pdbx_description
1 polymer ?
#
loop_
_entity_poly.entity_id
_entity_poly.type
_entity_poly.pdbx_seq_one_letter_code
_entity_poly.pdbx_strand_id
1 'polypeptide(L)'
;MLAYMTPESFAKTVETGEAVYFSRGRNRLWHKGEESGNVQQVQEIWVDCDADTILLKVKQVGGGACHAGYKSCFYRQVTPTGIATLGQRVFDPAVVYKRS
;
A
#
# COMPACT_ATOMS: atom_id res chain seq x y z
N MET A 1 -3.94 -2.38 -2.94
CA MET A 1 -3.72 -2.71 -1.52
C MET A 1 -4.81 -2.11 -0.65
N LEU A 2 -4.91 -2.52 0.59
CA LEU A 2 -5.84 -1.98 1.57
C LEU A 2 -5.05 -1.48 2.77
N ALA A 3 -5.38 -0.28 3.26
CA ALA A 3 -4.67 0.32 4.38
C ALA A 3 -5.61 1.26 5.16
N TYR A 4 -5.13 1.76 6.27
CA TYR A 4 -5.90 2.70 7.10
C TYR A 4 -5.43 4.13 6.86
N MET A 5 -6.35 5.07 7.04
CA MET A 5 -6.07 6.50 7.01
C MET A 5 -6.67 7.20 8.23
N THR A 6 -5.98 8.26 8.66
CA THR A 6 -6.50 9.22 9.62
C THR A 6 -6.75 10.54 8.88
N PRO A 7 -7.45 11.52 9.47
CA PRO A 7 -7.55 12.85 8.87
C PRO A 7 -6.18 13.45 8.55
N GLU A 8 -5.18 13.19 9.38
CA GLU A 8 -3.82 13.68 9.17
C GLU A 8 -3.16 13.00 7.97
N SER A 9 -3.25 11.67 7.86
CA SER A 9 -2.66 10.96 6.71
C SER A 9 -3.36 11.34 5.41
N PHE A 10 -4.67 11.57 5.45
CA PHE A 10 -5.41 12.03 4.29
C PHE A 10 -4.94 13.42 3.86
N ALA A 11 -4.79 14.35 4.80
CA ALA A 11 -4.30 15.69 4.51
C ALA A 11 -2.89 15.65 3.90
N LYS A 12 -2.02 14.80 4.41
CA LYS A 12 -0.68 14.61 3.86
C LYS A 12 -0.72 14.03 2.45
N THR A 13 -1.64 13.10 2.18
CA THR A 13 -1.82 12.53 0.84
C THR A 13 -2.22 13.62 -0.17
N VAL A 14 -3.16 14.48 0.20
CA VAL A 14 -3.58 15.59 -0.66
C VAL A 14 -2.43 16.59 -0.87
N GLU A 15 -1.71 16.91 0.20
CA GLU A 15 -0.61 17.89 0.15
C GLU A 15 0.56 17.42 -0.70
N THR A 16 0.97 16.15 -0.54
CA THR A 16 2.17 15.63 -1.19
C THR A 16 1.92 15.06 -2.58
N GLY A 17 0.68 14.67 -2.87
CA GLY A 17 0.36 13.95 -4.11
C GLY A 17 0.83 12.50 -4.10
N GLU A 18 1.29 12.00 -2.96
CA GLU A 18 1.71 10.62 -2.77
C GLU A 18 0.93 10.00 -1.61
N ALA A 19 0.66 8.70 -1.68
CA ALA A 19 -0.19 8.05 -0.69
C ALA A 19 0.51 7.97 0.66
N VAL A 20 -0.14 8.54 1.69
CA VAL A 20 0.28 8.48 3.08
C VAL A 20 -0.84 7.80 3.87
N TYR A 21 -0.51 6.71 4.53
CA TYR A 21 -1.45 5.91 5.29
C TYR A 21 -1.16 6.01 6.78
N PHE A 22 -1.99 5.36 7.59
CA PHE A 22 -1.74 5.23 9.02
C PHE A 22 -1.42 3.79 9.34
N SER A 23 -0.27 3.55 9.96
CA SER A 23 0.11 2.22 10.43
C SER A 23 -0.45 1.99 11.83
N ARG A 24 -1.44 1.12 11.94
CA ARG A 24 -2.02 0.77 13.24
C ARG A 24 -1.03 0.03 14.13
N GLY A 25 -0.23 -0.85 13.52
CA GLY A 25 0.75 -1.62 14.27
C GLY A 25 1.87 -0.77 14.87
N ARG A 26 2.29 0.28 14.16
CA ARG A 26 3.34 1.19 14.62
C ARG A 26 2.79 2.46 15.24
N ASN A 27 1.48 2.67 15.16
CA ASN A 27 0.78 3.86 15.66
C ASN A 27 1.39 5.16 15.13
N ARG A 28 1.64 5.23 13.83
CA ARG A 28 2.22 6.41 13.18
C ARG A 28 1.81 6.52 11.72
N LEU A 29 2.03 7.69 11.14
CA LEU A 29 1.86 7.90 9.71
C LEU A 29 2.87 7.05 8.93
N TRP A 30 2.44 6.57 7.79
CA TRP A 30 3.26 5.75 6.90
C TRP A 30 3.16 6.27 5.47
N HIS A 31 4.21 6.94 5.02
CA HIS A 31 4.34 7.36 3.64
C HIS A 31 4.72 6.13 2.79
N LYS A 32 3.80 5.66 1.97
CA LYS A 32 4.03 4.44 1.16
C LYS A 32 5.25 4.63 0.28
N GLY A 33 6.20 3.70 0.41
CA GLY A 33 7.43 3.74 -0.36
C GLY A 33 8.57 4.50 0.28
N GLU A 34 8.41 5.04 1.49
CA GLU A 34 9.47 5.81 2.17
C GLU A 34 10.74 4.99 2.39
N GLU A 35 10.61 3.67 2.47
CA GLU A 35 11.73 2.76 2.67
C GLU A 35 12.09 2.00 1.39
N SER A 36 11.08 1.49 0.68
CA SER A 36 11.29 0.65 -0.51
C SER A 36 11.47 1.45 -1.79
N GLY A 37 11.09 2.72 -1.81
CA GLY A 37 11.03 3.51 -3.02
C GLY A 37 9.78 3.27 -3.87
N ASN A 38 8.91 2.34 -3.46
CA ASN A 38 7.69 2.00 -4.19
C ASN A 38 6.55 2.93 -3.79
N VAL A 39 6.74 4.23 -4.02
CA VAL A 39 5.72 5.24 -3.70
C VAL A 39 4.50 5.09 -4.60
N GLN A 40 3.38 5.61 -4.13
CA GLN A 40 2.14 5.64 -4.90
C GLN A 40 1.80 7.09 -5.23
N GLN A 41 1.95 7.45 -6.50
CA GLN A 41 1.61 8.79 -6.99
C GLN A 41 0.11 8.86 -7.23
N VAL A 42 -0.56 9.73 -6.49
CA VAL A 42 -2.03 9.84 -6.53
C VAL A 42 -2.48 10.52 -7.80
N GLN A 43 -3.35 9.85 -8.55
CA GLN A 43 -3.96 10.37 -9.77
C GLN A 43 -5.37 10.89 -9.51
N GLU A 44 -6.16 10.14 -8.73
CA GLU A 44 -7.54 10.49 -8.40
C GLU A 44 -7.85 10.03 -6.98
N ILE A 45 -8.74 10.76 -6.32
CA ILE A 45 -9.24 10.42 -4.99
C ILE A 45 -10.77 10.37 -5.06
N TRP A 46 -11.34 9.25 -4.65
CA TRP A 46 -12.79 9.04 -4.61
C TRP A 46 -13.22 8.69 -3.20
N VAL A 47 -14.42 9.12 -2.84
CA VAL A 47 -15.02 8.84 -1.53
C VAL A 47 -16.29 8.03 -1.78
N ASP A 48 -16.52 7.02 -0.95
CA ASP A 48 -17.71 6.18 -1.11
C ASP A 48 -18.99 6.85 -0.58
N CYS A 49 -20.13 6.18 -0.73
CA CYS A 49 -21.46 6.78 -0.50
C CYS A 49 -21.72 7.21 0.95
N ASP A 50 -21.11 6.57 1.92
CA ASP A 50 -21.26 6.92 3.35
C ASP A 50 -20.01 7.64 3.91
N ALA A 51 -19.09 7.99 3.05
CA ALA A 51 -17.92 8.81 3.37
C ALA A 51 -17.00 8.22 4.44
N ASP A 52 -16.89 6.90 4.49
CA ASP A 52 -16.00 6.21 5.43
C ASP A 52 -14.84 5.46 4.74
N THR A 53 -14.83 5.45 3.41
CA THR A 53 -13.82 4.72 2.62
C THR A 53 -13.35 5.60 1.47
N ILE A 54 -12.05 5.57 1.24
CA ILE A 54 -11.40 6.36 0.18
C ILE A 54 -10.74 5.40 -0.80
N LEU A 55 -10.99 5.64 -2.08
CA LEU A 55 -10.32 4.94 -3.15
C LEU A 55 -9.30 5.88 -3.78
N LEU A 56 -8.04 5.47 -3.75
CA LEU A 56 -6.97 6.19 -4.43
C LEU A 56 -6.64 5.48 -5.73
N LYS A 57 -6.73 6.19 -6.83
CA LYS A 57 -6.17 5.72 -8.09
C LYS A 57 -4.76 6.26 -8.20
N VAL A 58 -3.79 5.37 -8.25
CA VAL A 58 -2.38 5.73 -8.12
C VAL A 58 -1.54 5.13 -9.26
N LYS A 59 -0.42 5.79 -9.53
CA LYS A 59 0.67 5.20 -10.31
C LYS A 59 1.64 4.61 -9.32
N GLN A 60 1.80 3.29 -9.33
CA GLN A 60 2.70 2.58 -8.44
C GLN A 60 4.12 2.63 -9.00
N VAL A 61 5.00 3.34 -8.31
CA VAL A 61 6.42 3.36 -8.67
C VAL A 61 7.05 2.03 -8.26
N GLY A 62 7.89 1.46 -9.11
CA GLY A 62 8.56 0.19 -8.85
C GLY A 62 7.67 -1.05 -9.04
N GLY A 63 6.37 -0.89 -9.26
CA GLY A 63 5.45 -1.97 -9.56
C GLY A 63 5.05 -2.87 -8.40
N GLY A 64 5.65 -2.70 -7.21
CA GLY A 64 5.39 -3.55 -6.05
C GLY A 64 4.69 -2.81 -4.91
N ALA A 65 3.39 -3.04 -4.71
CA ALA A 65 2.66 -2.42 -3.61
C ALA A 65 2.89 -3.14 -2.28
N CYS A 66 3.14 -4.44 -2.31
CA CYS A 66 3.27 -5.25 -1.10
C CYS A 66 4.71 -5.27 -0.59
N HIS A 67 4.91 -5.07 0.72
CA HIS A 67 6.23 -5.17 1.33
C HIS A 67 6.85 -6.58 1.24
N ALA A 68 6.04 -7.59 0.96
CA ALA A 68 6.52 -8.95 0.70
C ALA A 68 7.07 -9.13 -0.73
N GLY A 69 7.08 -8.07 -1.54
CA GLY A 69 7.67 -8.06 -2.86
C GLY A 69 6.71 -8.34 -4.01
N TYR A 70 5.44 -8.49 -3.74
CA TYR A 70 4.43 -8.77 -4.77
C TYR A 70 3.82 -7.46 -5.30
N LYS A 71 3.28 -7.52 -6.52
CA LYS A 71 2.63 -6.37 -7.14
C LYS A 71 1.45 -5.86 -6.31
N SER A 72 0.72 -6.77 -5.67
CA SER A 72 -0.42 -6.46 -4.80
C SER A 72 -0.27 -7.18 -3.48
N CYS A 73 -0.81 -6.59 -2.41
CA CYS A 73 -0.93 -7.28 -1.13
C CYS A 73 -1.87 -8.48 -1.20
N PHE A 74 -2.74 -8.51 -2.21
CA PHE A 74 -3.68 -9.61 -2.45
C PHE A 74 -3.08 -10.62 -3.41
N TYR A 75 -2.03 -11.31 -2.98
CA TYR A 75 -1.33 -12.31 -3.80
C TYR A 75 -1.65 -13.75 -3.39
N ARG A 76 -2.53 -13.93 -2.40
CA ARG A 76 -2.95 -15.26 -1.95
C ARG A 76 -4.45 -15.41 -2.15
N GLN A 77 -4.86 -16.55 -2.68
CA GLN A 77 -6.26 -16.87 -2.92
C GLN A 77 -6.68 -18.00 -1.99
N VAL A 78 -7.82 -17.84 -1.35
CA VAL A 78 -8.42 -18.92 -0.55
C VAL A 78 -9.20 -19.82 -1.48
N THR A 79 -8.91 -21.13 -1.41
CA THR A 79 -9.58 -22.17 -2.19
C THR A 79 -10.16 -23.22 -1.24
N PRO A 80 -11.04 -24.12 -1.72
CA PRO A 80 -11.58 -25.18 -0.86
C PRO A 80 -10.52 -26.09 -0.24
N THR A 81 -9.33 -26.18 -0.82
CA THR A 81 -8.24 -27.05 -0.34
C THR A 81 -7.15 -26.29 0.41
N GLY A 82 -7.27 -24.98 0.58
CA GLY A 82 -6.29 -24.18 1.31
C GLY A 82 -6.05 -22.82 0.69
N ILE A 83 -4.85 -22.28 0.90
CA ILE A 83 -4.44 -20.97 0.39
C ILE A 83 -3.36 -21.16 -0.66
N ALA A 84 -3.59 -20.60 -1.85
CA ALA A 84 -2.63 -20.64 -2.95
C ALA A 84 -1.97 -19.26 -3.11
N THR A 85 -0.65 -19.25 -3.25
CA THR A 85 0.10 -18.04 -3.57
C THR A 85 0.10 -17.87 -5.08
N LEU A 86 -0.35 -16.71 -5.56
CA LEU A 86 -0.44 -16.39 -6.98
C LEU A 86 0.57 -15.32 -7.34
N GLY A 87 1.07 -15.38 -8.58
CA GLY A 87 2.01 -14.41 -9.11
C GLY A 87 3.42 -14.62 -8.59
N GLN A 88 4.30 -13.70 -8.97
CA GLN A 88 5.71 -13.72 -8.61
C GLN A 88 6.09 -12.42 -7.93
N ARG A 89 7.10 -12.46 -7.08
CA ARG A 89 7.66 -11.27 -6.49
C ARG A 89 8.31 -10.40 -7.56
N VAL A 90 8.10 -9.08 -7.44
CA VAL A 90 8.76 -8.10 -8.32
C VAL A 90 10.04 -7.56 -7.68
N PHE A 91 10.26 -7.81 -6.38
CA PHE A 91 11.52 -7.54 -5.70
C PHE A 91 11.71 -8.50 -4.53
N ASP A 92 12.94 -8.62 -4.05
CA ASP A 92 13.26 -9.42 -2.87
C ASP A 92 13.19 -8.53 -1.62
N PRO A 93 12.25 -8.79 -0.69
CA PRO A 93 12.13 -8.00 0.53
C PRO A 93 13.40 -7.99 1.39
N ALA A 94 14.16 -9.08 1.40
CA ALA A 94 15.39 -9.16 2.17
C ALA A 94 16.46 -8.20 1.65
N VAL A 95 16.40 -7.84 0.36
CA VAL A 95 17.32 -6.88 -0.25
C VAL A 95 16.84 -5.45 -0.02
N VAL A 96 15.54 -5.19 -0.21
CA VAL A 96 14.96 -3.84 -0.13
C VAL A 96 14.87 -3.36 1.32
N TYR A 97 14.42 -4.23 2.22
CA TYR A 97 14.25 -3.92 3.64
C TYR A 97 15.37 -4.55 4.45
N LYS A 98 16.56 -3.99 4.33
CA LYS A 98 17.75 -4.49 5.03
C LYS A 98 17.72 -4.09 6.51
N ARG A 99 16.79 -4.64 7.22
CA ARG A 99 16.64 -4.37 8.62
C ARG A 99 17.19 -5.51 9.44
N SER A 100 17.97 -5.17 10.36
CA SER A 100 18.37 -6.13 11.37
C SER A 100 17.33 -6.20 12.47
#